data_24f168eb1263f5eafd5cdd7461b0679f
#
_entry.id   24f168eb1263f5eafd5cdd7461b0679f
#
_cell.length_a   1.000
_cell.length_b   1.000
_cell.length_c   1.000
_cell.angle_alpha   90.00
_cell.angle_beta   90.00
_cell.angle_gamma   90.00
#
_symmetry.space_group_name_H-M   'P 1'
#
loop_
_entity.id
_entity.type
_entity.pdbx_description
1 polymer ?
#
loop_
_entity_poly.entity_id
_entity_poly.type
_entity_poly.pdbx_seq_one_letter_code
_entity_poly.pdbx_strand_id
1 'polypeptide(L)'
;MNENNTNNRYYKRFSLGQRYLHGVVMGTFVGLAFTGMVLRFSHTTWAPAFANAVGGFSAILFFHKFCAVLLTVAFLIHVGDVGYRGIIKRDKSIFWGPNSMIPQLKDLKDLIGHFRWFLWLGPRPKFDRFAYWEKFDYWGVFWGMAIIGFSGYAMWFAPFFARFFPGSWLNIALLIHGEEALLAAWFIFAIHFFNTHLRPGSFPMDLVIFTGRETEKELKERHPAEYERMFKEGQLQAAQTGAPQQWLKIFGRVVGVVVISSGFALLVLTLAAFFEGK
;
A
#
# COMPACT_ATOMS: atom_id res chain seq x y z
N MET A 1 10.25 -34.45 -12.87
CA MET A 1 10.18 -33.14 -13.52
C MET A 1 11.34 -32.33 -13.04
N ASN A 2 12.22 -31.88 -13.93
CA ASN A 2 13.48 -31.22 -13.58
C ASN A 2 13.21 -29.89 -12.86
N GLU A 3 13.71 -29.74 -11.62
CA GLU A 3 13.59 -28.49 -10.82
C GLU A 3 14.12 -27.23 -11.55
N ASN A 4 15.09 -27.40 -12.44
CA ASN A 4 15.65 -26.31 -13.25
C ASN A 4 14.67 -25.71 -14.27
N ASN A 5 13.57 -26.38 -14.63
CA ASN A 5 12.61 -25.92 -15.62
C ASN A 5 11.43 -25.14 -15.00
N THR A 6 11.22 -25.24 -13.69
CA THR A 6 10.16 -24.52 -12.96
C THR A 6 10.54 -23.06 -12.66
N ASN A 7 11.83 -22.77 -12.50
CA ASN A 7 12.32 -21.40 -12.26
C ASN A 7 12.15 -20.45 -13.48
N ASN A 8 11.89 -20.99 -14.67
CA ASN A 8 11.79 -20.21 -15.91
C ASN A 8 10.35 -19.89 -16.35
N ARG A 9 9.33 -20.39 -15.66
CA ARG A 9 7.94 -20.09 -15.98
C ARG A 9 7.47 -18.90 -15.18
N TYR A 10 6.81 -17.94 -15.89
CA TYR A 10 6.23 -16.74 -15.27
C TYR A 10 4.73 -16.75 -15.42
N TYR A 11 4.04 -16.25 -14.39
CA TYR A 11 2.59 -16.12 -14.34
C TYR A 11 2.19 -14.67 -14.14
N LYS A 12 1.12 -14.26 -14.81
CA LYS A 12 0.57 -12.90 -14.70
C LYS A 12 -0.08 -12.70 -13.33
N ARG A 13 0.41 -11.72 -12.57
CA ARG A 13 -0.12 -11.37 -11.25
C ARG A 13 -0.96 -10.10 -11.28
N PHE A 14 -0.40 -9.02 -11.82
CA PHE A 14 -1.05 -7.72 -11.88
C PHE A 14 -1.16 -7.20 -13.32
N SER A 15 -2.30 -6.57 -13.64
CA SER A 15 -2.51 -5.86 -14.89
C SER A 15 -1.71 -4.55 -14.92
N LEU A 16 -1.52 -3.98 -16.10
CA LEU A 16 -0.87 -2.68 -16.25
C LEU A 16 -1.60 -1.58 -15.47
N GLY A 17 -2.95 -1.55 -15.52
CA GLY A 17 -3.74 -0.56 -14.79
C GLY A 17 -3.53 -0.65 -13.28
N GLN A 18 -3.50 -1.86 -12.70
CA GLN A 18 -3.22 -2.04 -11.28
C GLN A 18 -1.82 -1.55 -10.89
N ARG A 19 -0.82 -1.81 -11.74
CA ARG A 19 0.57 -1.37 -11.52
C ARG A 19 0.72 0.15 -11.59
N TYR A 20 0.10 0.80 -12.59
CA TYR A 20 0.10 2.27 -12.68
C TYR A 20 -0.64 2.91 -11.50
N LEU A 21 -1.81 2.39 -11.16
CA LEU A 21 -2.57 2.89 -10.03
C LEU A 21 -1.77 2.79 -8.72
N HIS A 22 -1.15 1.63 -8.46
CA HIS A 22 -0.29 1.45 -7.30
C HIS A 22 0.91 2.40 -7.34
N GLY A 23 1.53 2.62 -8.50
CA GLY A 23 2.62 3.60 -8.65
C GLY A 23 2.21 5.03 -8.29
N VAL A 24 1.01 5.46 -8.72
CA VAL A 24 0.45 6.77 -8.35
C VAL A 24 0.18 6.84 -6.84
N VAL A 25 -0.47 5.82 -6.27
CA VAL A 25 -0.74 5.76 -4.82
C VAL A 25 0.57 5.79 -4.03
N MET A 26 1.58 5.01 -4.42
CA MET A 26 2.90 4.99 -3.79
C MET A 26 3.57 6.36 -3.83
N GLY A 27 3.66 7.00 -5.00
CA GLY A 27 4.32 8.30 -5.15
C GLY A 27 3.59 9.40 -4.39
N THR A 28 2.26 9.45 -4.47
CA THR A 28 1.45 10.46 -3.77
C THR A 28 1.45 10.23 -2.26
N PHE A 29 1.40 8.98 -1.79
CA PHE A 29 1.49 8.68 -0.36
C PHE A 29 2.84 9.09 0.23
N VAL A 30 3.96 8.75 -0.44
CA VAL A 30 5.30 9.18 -0.01
C VAL A 30 5.39 10.70 0.02
N GLY A 31 4.89 11.38 -1.01
CA GLY A 31 4.83 12.85 -1.06
C GLY A 31 4.01 13.44 0.09
N LEU A 32 2.82 12.89 0.37
CA LEU A 32 1.96 13.31 1.48
C LEU A 32 2.61 13.06 2.85
N ALA A 33 3.24 11.90 3.04
CA ALA A 33 3.92 11.56 4.28
C ALA A 33 5.07 12.53 4.56
N PHE A 34 5.95 12.79 3.56
CA PHE A 34 7.05 13.74 3.73
C PHE A 34 6.56 15.15 4.00
N THR A 35 5.69 15.68 3.13
CA THR A 35 5.20 17.06 3.29
C THR A 35 4.38 17.23 4.56
N GLY A 36 3.55 16.22 4.92
CA GLY A 36 2.77 16.22 6.15
C GLY A 36 3.62 16.21 7.41
N MET A 37 4.70 15.39 7.44
CA MET A 37 5.61 15.36 8.60
C MET A 37 6.41 16.66 8.73
N VAL A 38 6.83 17.28 7.62
CA VAL A 38 7.47 18.62 7.65
C VAL A 38 6.51 19.67 8.23
N LEU A 39 5.24 19.65 7.85
CA LEU A 39 4.22 20.57 8.41
C LEU A 39 3.96 20.29 9.89
N ARG A 40 3.80 19.01 10.28
CA ARG A 40 3.49 18.59 11.65
C ARG A 40 4.63 18.92 12.62
N PHE A 41 5.88 18.68 12.21
CA PHE A 41 7.06 18.86 13.04
C PHE A 41 7.83 20.15 12.70
N SER A 42 7.10 21.21 12.29
CA SER A 42 7.67 22.50 11.92
C SER A 42 8.49 23.18 13.00
N HIS A 43 8.35 22.76 14.26
CA HIS A 43 9.09 23.24 15.43
C HIS A 43 10.47 22.57 15.60
N THR A 44 10.78 21.51 14.87
CA THR A 44 12.06 20.80 14.93
C THR A 44 13.14 21.47 14.10
N THR A 45 14.40 21.02 14.26
CA THR A 45 15.54 21.58 13.49
C THR A 45 15.52 21.16 12.02
N TRP A 46 15.12 19.92 11.72
CA TRP A 46 15.16 19.36 10.38
C TRP A 46 14.04 19.85 9.45
N ALA A 47 12.82 20.08 10.00
CA ALA A 47 11.66 20.40 9.15
C ALA A 47 11.76 21.77 8.49
N PRO A 48 12.17 22.87 9.17
CA PRO A 48 12.44 24.13 8.52
C PRO A 48 13.60 24.07 7.52
N ALA A 49 14.67 23.31 7.83
CA ALA A 49 15.79 23.13 6.91
C ALA A 49 15.33 22.47 5.61
N PHE A 50 14.53 21.41 5.69
CA PHE A 50 13.94 20.75 4.53
C PHE A 50 12.97 21.68 3.78
N ALA A 51 12.07 22.37 4.49
CA ALA A 51 11.13 23.31 3.88
C ALA A 51 11.86 24.40 3.08
N ASN A 52 12.89 25.02 3.66
CA ASN A 52 13.68 26.06 3.00
C ASN A 52 14.40 25.55 1.73
N ALA A 53 14.88 24.32 1.75
CA ALA A 53 15.52 23.70 0.58
C ALA A 53 14.57 23.52 -0.63
N VAL A 54 13.26 23.42 -0.41
CA VAL A 54 12.26 23.20 -1.47
C VAL A 54 11.35 24.41 -1.71
N GLY A 55 11.67 25.59 -1.15
CA GLY A 55 10.92 26.83 -1.39
C GLY A 55 10.02 27.29 -0.25
N GLY A 56 10.25 26.78 0.98
CA GLY A 56 9.54 27.19 2.19
C GLY A 56 8.26 26.39 2.47
N PHE A 57 7.64 26.67 3.61
CA PHE A 57 6.42 26.00 4.04
C PHE A 57 5.23 26.17 3.08
N SER A 58 5.18 27.28 2.35
CA SER A 58 4.15 27.50 1.31
C SER A 58 4.29 26.51 0.16
N ALA A 59 5.52 26.19 -0.28
CA ALA A 59 5.78 25.18 -1.29
C ALA A 59 5.44 23.78 -0.75
N ILE A 60 5.81 23.47 0.49
CA ILE A 60 5.47 22.20 1.16
C ILE A 60 3.95 22.02 1.17
N LEU A 61 3.19 23.04 1.59
CA LEU A 61 1.72 22.96 1.62
C LEU A 61 1.12 22.81 0.22
N PHE A 62 1.68 23.48 -0.78
CA PHE A 62 1.26 23.32 -2.18
C PHE A 62 1.44 21.86 -2.64
N PHE A 63 2.63 21.28 -2.45
CA PHE A 63 2.92 19.90 -2.82
C PHE A 63 2.05 18.89 -2.04
N HIS A 64 1.80 19.16 -0.76
CA HIS A 64 0.88 18.34 0.05
C HIS A 64 -0.52 18.30 -0.57
N LYS A 65 -1.10 19.45 -0.86
CA LYS A 65 -2.40 19.56 -1.50
C LYS A 65 -2.43 18.94 -2.90
N PHE A 66 -1.37 19.15 -3.68
CA PHE A 66 -1.25 18.56 -5.02
C PHE A 66 -1.25 17.02 -4.95
N CYS A 67 -0.45 16.42 -4.07
CA CYS A 67 -0.46 14.98 -3.85
C CYS A 67 -1.82 14.48 -3.34
N ALA A 68 -2.51 15.23 -2.46
CA ALA A 68 -3.83 14.87 -1.98
C ALA A 68 -4.87 14.80 -3.10
N VAL A 69 -4.85 15.76 -4.04
CA VAL A 69 -5.73 15.74 -5.21
C VAL A 69 -5.43 14.54 -6.11
N LEU A 70 -4.16 14.28 -6.41
CA LEU A 70 -3.78 13.14 -7.25
C LEU A 70 -4.16 11.80 -6.61
N LEU A 71 -3.94 11.65 -5.30
CA LEU A 71 -4.35 10.46 -4.57
C LEU A 71 -5.87 10.27 -4.59
N THR A 72 -6.63 11.37 -4.40
CA THR A 72 -8.09 11.34 -4.47
C THR A 72 -8.58 10.91 -5.85
N VAL A 73 -8.01 11.47 -6.93
CA VAL A 73 -8.35 11.08 -8.30
C VAL A 73 -8.04 9.59 -8.54
N ALA A 74 -6.86 9.12 -8.13
CA ALA A 74 -6.50 7.71 -8.23
C ALA A 74 -7.47 6.80 -7.46
N PHE A 75 -7.86 7.20 -6.26
CA PHE A 75 -8.85 6.48 -5.44
C PHE A 75 -10.22 6.43 -6.12
N LEU A 76 -10.70 7.55 -6.64
CA LEU A 76 -11.99 7.61 -7.36
C LEU A 76 -11.98 6.76 -8.64
N ILE A 77 -10.88 6.74 -9.39
CA ILE A 77 -10.71 5.85 -10.55
C ILE A 77 -10.80 4.39 -10.10
N HIS A 78 -10.14 4.03 -9.00
CA HIS A 78 -10.18 2.68 -8.47
C HIS A 78 -11.59 2.27 -8.02
N VAL A 79 -12.26 3.11 -7.24
CA VAL A 79 -13.64 2.87 -6.79
C VAL A 79 -14.59 2.77 -7.98
N GLY A 80 -14.39 3.63 -9.00
CA GLY A 80 -15.15 3.58 -10.25
C GLY A 80 -14.95 2.26 -11.01
N ASP A 81 -13.70 1.75 -11.12
CA ASP A 81 -13.42 0.45 -11.75
C ASP A 81 -14.08 -0.70 -10.98
N VAL A 82 -13.92 -0.73 -9.65
CA VAL A 82 -14.55 -1.73 -8.79
C VAL A 82 -16.07 -1.69 -8.92
N GLY A 83 -16.67 -0.49 -8.88
CA GLY A 83 -18.11 -0.30 -9.06
C GLY A 83 -18.59 -0.75 -10.45
N TYR A 84 -17.90 -0.37 -11.51
CA TYR A 84 -18.20 -0.79 -12.88
C TYR A 84 -18.15 -2.32 -13.04
N ARG A 85 -17.10 -2.95 -12.53
CA ARG A 85 -16.96 -4.40 -12.59
C ARG A 85 -18.01 -5.11 -11.74
N GLY A 86 -18.26 -4.64 -10.51
CA GLY A 86 -19.22 -5.26 -9.61
C GLY A 86 -20.67 -5.08 -10.05
N ILE A 87 -21.07 -3.88 -10.46
CA ILE A 87 -22.46 -3.54 -10.76
C ILE A 87 -22.78 -3.83 -12.23
N ILE A 88 -21.97 -3.29 -13.16
CA ILE A 88 -22.27 -3.37 -14.60
C ILE A 88 -21.87 -4.72 -15.18
N LYS A 89 -20.64 -5.18 -14.92
CA LYS A 89 -20.16 -6.49 -15.38
C LYS A 89 -20.66 -7.66 -14.54
N ARG A 90 -21.29 -7.39 -13.39
CA ARG A 90 -21.81 -8.39 -12.45
C ARG A 90 -20.74 -9.42 -12.02
N ASP A 91 -19.48 -8.97 -11.90
CA ASP A 91 -18.37 -9.82 -11.50
C ASP A 91 -18.43 -10.09 -9.98
N LYS A 92 -19.06 -11.20 -9.61
CA LYS A 92 -19.23 -11.61 -8.21
C LYS A 92 -17.89 -11.91 -7.52
N SER A 93 -16.83 -12.19 -8.28
CA SER A 93 -15.50 -12.50 -7.73
C SER A 93 -14.85 -11.31 -7.00
N ILE A 94 -15.33 -10.08 -7.23
CA ILE A 94 -14.91 -8.89 -6.49
C ILE A 94 -15.38 -8.95 -5.04
N PHE A 95 -16.61 -9.42 -4.82
CA PHE A 95 -17.25 -9.40 -3.50
C PHE A 95 -17.00 -10.69 -2.71
N TRP A 96 -16.83 -11.82 -3.40
CA TRP A 96 -16.70 -13.10 -2.75
C TRP A 96 -15.78 -14.05 -3.50
N GLY A 97 -15.09 -14.92 -2.74
CA GLY A 97 -14.22 -15.96 -3.28
C GLY A 97 -12.73 -15.63 -3.21
N PRO A 98 -11.89 -16.51 -3.76
CA PRO A 98 -10.42 -16.47 -3.57
C PRO A 98 -9.74 -15.26 -4.20
N ASN A 99 -10.40 -14.60 -5.16
CA ASN A 99 -9.87 -13.42 -5.83
C ASN A 99 -10.39 -12.09 -5.23
N SER A 100 -11.25 -12.16 -4.19
CA SER A 100 -11.83 -10.99 -3.54
C SER A 100 -10.85 -10.34 -2.55
N MET A 101 -10.81 -9.00 -2.55
CA MET A 101 -10.12 -8.20 -1.52
C MET A 101 -10.98 -7.98 -0.27
N ILE A 102 -12.25 -8.40 -0.27
CA ILE A 102 -13.10 -8.33 0.93
C ILE A 102 -12.66 -9.41 1.91
N PRO A 103 -12.44 -9.05 3.20
CA PRO A 103 -12.10 -10.02 4.24
C PRO A 103 -13.17 -11.10 4.39
N GLN A 104 -12.75 -12.35 4.53
CA GLN A 104 -13.60 -13.52 4.64
C GLN A 104 -13.22 -14.37 5.86
N LEU A 105 -14.06 -15.32 6.25
CA LEU A 105 -13.78 -16.24 7.36
C LEU A 105 -12.47 -17.02 7.18
N LYS A 106 -12.07 -17.29 5.92
CA LYS A 106 -10.77 -17.90 5.63
C LYS A 106 -9.61 -17.03 6.12
N ASP A 107 -9.70 -15.70 5.95
CA ASP A 107 -8.63 -14.78 6.35
C ASP A 107 -8.42 -14.81 7.87
N LEU A 108 -9.50 -14.91 8.65
CA LEU A 108 -9.41 -15.07 10.11
C LEU A 108 -8.78 -16.42 10.50
N LYS A 109 -9.15 -17.50 9.79
CA LYS A 109 -8.53 -18.83 10.00
C LYS A 109 -7.04 -18.81 9.64
N ASP A 110 -6.68 -18.15 8.55
CA ASP A 110 -5.28 -17.99 8.11
C ASP A 110 -4.48 -17.15 9.11
N LEU A 111 -5.07 -16.09 9.66
CA LEU A 111 -4.45 -15.27 10.72
C LEU A 111 -4.17 -16.12 11.98
N ILE A 112 -5.17 -16.83 12.49
CA ILE A 112 -5.01 -17.72 13.65
C ILE A 112 -3.99 -18.82 13.36
N GLY A 113 -4.08 -19.45 12.17
CA GLY A 113 -3.13 -20.46 11.72
C GLY A 113 -1.70 -19.92 11.63
N HIS A 114 -1.52 -18.68 11.21
CA HIS A 114 -0.22 -18.02 11.12
C HIS A 114 0.37 -17.76 12.50
N PHE A 115 -0.42 -17.31 13.48
CA PHE A 115 0.03 -17.21 14.88
C PHE A 115 0.40 -18.57 15.46
N ARG A 116 -0.40 -19.61 15.21
CA ARG A 116 -0.05 -20.97 15.64
C ARG A 116 1.27 -21.45 15.03
N TRP A 117 1.51 -21.15 13.76
CA TRP A 117 2.76 -21.47 13.09
C TRP A 117 3.95 -20.73 13.72
N PHE A 118 3.82 -19.43 14.02
CA PHE A 118 4.88 -18.67 14.73
C PHE A 118 5.21 -19.24 16.10
N LEU A 119 4.23 -19.83 16.76
CA LEU A 119 4.41 -20.50 18.07
C LEU A 119 4.77 -21.99 17.95
N TRP A 120 5.11 -22.46 16.74
CA TRP A 120 5.39 -23.88 16.43
C TRP A 120 4.24 -24.84 16.77
N LEU A 121 3.01 -24.35 16.85
CA LEU A 121 1.81 -25.13 17.20
C LEU A 121 1.04 -25.66 15.98
N GLY A 122 1.62 -25.56 14.79
CA GLY A 122 0.98 -26.04 13.57
C GLY A 122 1.73 -25.67 12.28
N PRO A 123 1.28 -26.19 11.12
CA PRO A 123 1.87 -25.88 9.84
C PRO A 123 1.54 -24.44 9.41
N ARG A 124 2.39 -23.90 8.49
CA ARG A 124 2.13 -22.61 7.87
C ARG A 124 0.82 -22.66 7.05
N PRO A 125 -0.08 -21.67 7.18
CA PRO A 125 -1.29 -21.59 6.36
C PRO A 125 -0.98 -21.51 4.87
N LYS A 126 -1.86 -22.10 4.06
CA LYS A 126 -1.80 -22.01 2.60
C LYS A 126 -2.61 -20.79 2.16
N PHE A 127 -1.91 -19.70 1.81
CA PHE A 127 -2.55 -18.48 1.34
C PHE A 127 -3.05 -18.63 -0.09
N ASP A 128 -4.18 -18.00 -0.39
CA ASP A 128 -4.74 -17.88 -1.73
C ASP A 128 -4.18 -16.61 -2.41
N ARG A 129 -4.87 -16.12 -3.45
CA ARG A 129 -4.45 -14.98 -4.25
C ARG A 129 -4.06 -13.75 -3.43
N PHE A 130 -4.81 -13.46 -2.38
CA PHE A 130 -4.51 -12.39 -1.44
C PHE A 130 -4.50 -12.94 -0.02
N ALA A 131 -3.41 -12.71 0.69
CA ALA A 131 -3.30 -13.03 2.10
C ALA A 131 -4.04 -11.98 2.94
N TYR A 132 -4.40 -12.34 4.18
CA TYR A 132 -5.15 -11.45 5.08
C TYR A 132 -4.47 -10.10 5.32
N TRP A 133 -3.14 -10.03 5.37
CA TRP A 133 -2.41 -8.74 5.52
C TRP A 133 -2.48 -7.88 4.26
N GLU A 134 -2.48 -8.46 3.04
CA GLU A 134 -2.63 -7.72 1.78
C GLU A 134 -4.03 -7.11 1.68
N LYS A 135 -5.05 -7.83 2.18
CA LYS A 135 -6.42 -7.30 2.29
C LYS A 135 -6.49 -6.18 3.34
N PHE A 136 -5.80 -6.34 4.48
CA PHE A 136 -5.73 -5.31 5.50
C PHE A 136 -5.08 -4.02 4.97
N ASP A 137 -3.96 -4.13 4.26
CA ASP A 137 -3.28 -3.01 3.60
C ASP A 137 -4.22 -2.30 2.60
N TYR A 138 -4.95 -3.08 1.80
CA TYR A 138 -5.91 -2.56 0.83
C TYR A 138 -7.03 -1.75 1.52
N TRP A 139 -7.66 -2.29 2.55
CA TRP A 139 -8.70 -1.59 3.30
C TRP A 139 -8.18 -0.42 4.11
N GLY A 140 -6.92 -0.44 4.51
CA GLY A 140 -6.23 0.69 5.12
C GLY A 140 -6.24 1.94 4.24
N VAL A 141 -6.19 1.80 2.90
CA VAL A 141 -6.33 2.94 1.98
C VAL A 141 -7.74 3.54 2.04
N PHE A 142 -8.79 2.72 2.10
CA PHE A 142 -10.18 3.22 2.24
C PHE A 142 -10.37 3.94 3.56
N TRP A 143 -9.85 3.39 4.66
CA TRP A 143 -9.85 4.03 5.96
C TRP A 143 -9.13 5.38 5.93
N GLY A 144 -7.92 5.41 5.38
CA GLY A 144 -7.11 6.62 5.25
C GLY A 144 -7.84 7.69 4.43
N MET A 145 -8.44 7.32 3.29
CA MET A 145 -9.22 8.26 2.47
C MET A 145 -10.45 8.79 3.21
N ALA A 146 -11.14 7.94 3.99
CA ALA A 146 -12.30 8.36 4.77
C ALA A 146 -11.92 9.32 5.91
N ILE A 147 -10.87 9.05 6.67
CA ILE A 147 -10.50 9.81 7.87
C ILE A 147 -9.52 10.93 7.52
N ILE A 148 -8.35 10.59 6.97
CA ILE A 148 -7.28 11.55 6.69
C ILE A 148 -7.69 12.45 5.52
N GLY A 149 -8.25 11.87 4.44
CA GLY A 149 -8.70 12.62 3.29
C GLY A 149 -9.80 13.60 3.67
N PHE A 150 -10.88 13.14 4.31
CA PHE A 150 -12.00 14.00 4.69
C PHE A 150 -11.56 15.12 5.66
N SER A 151 -10.80 14.81 6.71
CA SER A 151 -10.32 15.83 7.65
C SER A 151 -9.38 16.85 6.99
N GLY A 152 -8.53 16.40 6.05
CA GLY A 152 -7.66 17.27 5.26
C GLY A 152 -8.45 18.24 4.36
N TYR A 153 -9.46 17.73 3.64
CA TYR A 153 -10.35 18.58 2.83
C TYR A 153 -11.19 19.51 3.69
N ALA A 154 -11.62 19.07 4.88
CA ALA A 154 -12.35 19.93 5.81
C ALA A 154 -11.52 21.13 6.26
N MET A 155 -10.23 20.93 6.54
CA MET A 155 -9.30 22.02 6.85
C MET A 155 -8.99 22.90 5.63
N TRP A 156 -8.86 22.31 4.46
CA TRP A 156 -8.60 23.07 3.22
C TRP A 156 -9.77 23.96 2.85
N PHE A 157 -11.00 23.47 2.99
CA PHE A 157 -12.23 24.22 2.68
C PHE A 157 -12.94 24.67 3.96
N ALA A 158 -12.18 25.10 4.97
CA ALA A 158 -12.69 25.51 6.28
C ALA A 158 -13.90 26.47 6.23
N PRO A 159 -13.94 27.53 5.36
CA PRO A 159 -15.11 28.41 5.28
C PRO A 159 -16.40 27.72 4.81
N PHE A 160 -16.27 26.66 4.00
CA PHE A 160 -17.42 25.86 3.58
C PHE A 160 -17.94 25.01 4.74
N PHE A 161 -17.04 24.28 5.42
CA PHE A 161 -17.41 23.38 6.52
C PHE A 161 -17.90 24.13 7.76
N ALA A 162 -17.38 25.34 8.02
CA ALA A 162 -17.83 26.19 9.12
C ALA A 162 -19.33 26.64 9.01
N ARG A 163 -19.96 26.46 7.85
CA ARG A 163 -21.40 26.69 7.69
C ARG A 163 -22.26 25.60 8.34
N PHE A 164 -21.70 24.41 8.51
CA PHE A 164 -22.41 23.22 8.99
C PHE A 164 -21.94 22.77 10.37
N PHE A 165 -20.70 23.09 10.74
CA PHE A 165 -20.04 22.61 11.95
C PHE A 165 -19.47 23.79 12.76
N PRO A 166 -19.50 23.74 14.11
CA PRO A 166 -18.85 24.75 14.94
C PRO A 166 -17.34 24.79 14.68
N GLY A 167 -16.71 25.97 14.86
CA GLY A 167 -15.28 26.17 14.60
C GLY A 167 -14.35 25.23 15.39
N SER A 168 -14.77 24.80 16.60
CA SER A 168 -14.04 23.78 17.39
C SER A 168 -13.87 22.46 16.67
N TRP A 169 -14.74 22.11 15.74
CA TRP A 169 -14.65 20.89 14.94
C TRP A 169 -13.42 20.88 14.02
N LEU A 170 -12.97 22.05 13.53
CA LEU A 170 -11.74 22.15 12.75
C LEU A 170 -10.50 21.79 13.55
N ASN A 171 -10.50 22.08 14.86
CA ASN A 171 -9.40 21.65 15.74
C ASN A 171 -9.38 20.13 15.91
N ILE A 172 -10.57 19.51 16.01
CA ILE A 172 -10.70 18.05 16.03
C ILE A 172 -10.24 17.45 14.71
N ALA A 173 -10.64 18.03 13.58
CA ALA A 173 -10.19 17.60 12.26
C ALA A 173 -8.67 17.67 12.10
N LEU A 174 -8.03 18.74 12.60
CA LEU A 174 -6.56 18.88 12.60
C LEU A 174 -5.89 17.79 13.44
N LEU A 175 -6.41 17.52 14.64
CA LEU A 175 -5.88 16.49 15.52
C LEU A 175 -5.99 15.11 14.87
N ILE A 176 -7.19 14.73 14.42
CA ILE A 176 -7.45 13.44 13.78
C ILE A 176 -6.58 13.30 12.52
N HIS A 177 -6.52 14.33 11.67
CA HIS A 177 -5.69 14.30 10.46
C HIS A 177 -4.23 14.01 10.77
N GLY A 178 -3.68 14.71 11.76
CA GLY A 178 -2.27 14.57 12.13
C GLY A 178 -1.95 13.21 12.78
N GLU A 179 -2.79 12.70 13.69
CA GLU A 179 -2.56 11.42 14.37
C GLU A 179 -2.76 10.24 13.42
N GLU A 180 -3.83 10.24 12.64
CA GLU A 180 -4.09 9.17 11.65
C GLU A 180 -3.04 9.17 10.52
N ALA A 181 -2.58 10.35 10.06
CA ALA A 181 -1.50 10.43 9.07
C ALA A 181 -0.18 9.89 9.61
N LEU A 182 0.13 10.16 10.88
CA LEU A 182 1.30 9.61 11.56
C LEU A 182 1.20 8.08 11.65
N LEU A 183 0.05 7.56 12.10
CA LEU A 183 -0.23 6.12 12.20
C LEU A 183 -0.10 5.46 10.82
N ALA A 184 -0.70 6.04 9.77
CA ALA A 184 -0.62 5.54 8.41
C ALA A 184 0.82 5.51 7.87
N ALA A 185 1.62 6.55 8.13
CA ALA A 185 3.02 6.61 7.74
C ALA A 185 3.83 5.49 8.42
N TRP A 186 3.67 5.31 9.74
CA TRP A 186 4.32 4.23 10.48
C TRP A 186 3.88 2.86 10.00
N PHE A 187 2.59 2.66 9.77
CA PHE A 187 2.06 1.41 9.26
C PHE A 187 2.69 1.04 7.91
N ILE A 188 2.69 1.98 6.96
CA ILE A 188 3.21 1.71 5.60
C ILE A 188 4.72 1.50 5.62
N PHE A 189 5.49 2.38 6.27
CA PHE A 189 6.95 2.29 6.23
C PHE A 189 7.54 1.19 7.12
N ALA A 190 6.83 0.74 8.15
CA ALA A 190 7.27 -0.39 8.98
C ALA A 190 6.60 -1.70 8.54
N ILE A 191 5.27 -1.80 8.61
CA ILE A 191 4.55 -3.07 8.50
C ILE A 191 4.37 -3.47 7.03
N HIS A 192 3.86 -2.56 6.18
CA HIS A 192 3.67 -2.87 4.76
C HIS A 192 5.00 -3.15 4.07
N PHE A 193 6.04 -2.35 4.31
CA PHE A 193 7.37 -2.59 3.73
C PHE A 193 8.00 -3.90 4.22
N PHE A 194 7.83 -4.24 5.50
CA PHE A 194 8.28 -5.53 5.99
C PHE A 194 7.56 -6.68 5.29
N ASN A 195 6.23 -6.65 5.25
CA ASN A 195 5.43 -7.71 4.67
C ASN A 195 5.65 -7.89 3.16
N THR A 196 5.93 -6.81 2.45
CA THR A 196 6.10 -6.86 0.98
C THR A 196 7.54 -7.08 0.55
N HIS A 197 8.52 -6.47 1.22
CA HIS A 197 9.89 -6.43 0.72
C HIS A 197 10.92 -7.11 1.63
N LEU A 198 10.79 -7.00 2.95
CA LEU A 198 11.86 -7.34 3.89
C LEU A 198 11.70 -8.73 4.52
N ARG A 199 10.54 -9.37 4.44
CA ARG A 199 10.32 -10.71 4.99
C ARG A 199 11.11 -11.77 4.21
N PRO A 200 11.46 -12.91 4.85
CA PRO A 200 12.05 -14.06 4.14
C PRO A 200 11.17 -14.48 2.94
N GLY A 201 11.81 -14.71 1.79
CA GLY A 201 11.14 -15.06 0.53
C GLY A 201 10.72 -13.85 -0.34
N SER A 202 10.80 -12.62 0.20
CA SER A 202 10.64 -11.38 -0.58
C SER A 202 11.92 -10.56 -0.62
N PHE A 203 12.82 -10.75 0.35
CA PHE A 203 14.10 -10.03 0.45
C PHE A 203 15.01 -10.30 -0.77
N PRO A 204 15.74 -9.31 -1.28
CA PRO A 204 15.82 -7.91 -0.79
C PRO A 204 14.65 -7.05 -1.25
N MET A 205 13.81 -7.49 -2.18
CA MET A 205 12.67 -6.72 -2.67
C MET A 205 11.74 -7.55 -3.55
N ASP A 206 10.44 -7.43 -3.31
CA ASP A 206 9.42 -7.93 -4.23
C ASP A 206 9.28 -6.98 -5.44
N LEU A 207 9.45 -7.53 -6.64
CA LEU A 207 9.33 -6.78 -7.89
C LEU A 207 8.00 -7.04 -8.62
N VAL A 208 7.11 -7.84 -8.04
CA VAL A 208 5.88 -8.28 -8.72
C VAL A 208 4.97 -7.10 -9.04
N ILE A 209 4.88 -6.11 -8.15
CA ILE A 209 4.08 -4.91 -8.43
C ILE A 209 4.64 -4.07 -9.60
N PHE A 210 5.95 -4.07 -9.83
CA PHE A 210 6.58 -3.37 -10.94
C PHE A 210 6.53 -4.17 -12.23
N THR A 211 6.73 -5.48 -12.17
CA THR A 211 6.80 -6.35 -13.33
C THR A 211 5.43 -6.89 -13.75
N GLY A 212 4.50 -7.02 -12.82
CA GLY A 212 3.19 -7.66 -12.99
C GLY A 212 3.27 -9.18 -13.09
N ARG A 213 4.42 -9.79 -12.80
CA ARG A 213 4.70 -11.22 -13.05
C ARG A 213 5.47 -11.82 -11.89
N GLU A 214 5.16 -13.07 -11.59
CA GLU A 214 5.87 -13.88 -10.60
C GLU A 214 6.31 -15.19 -11.23
N THR A 215 7.36 -15.82 -10.67
CA THR A 215 7.82 -17.12 -11.09
C THR A 215 6.91 -18.23 -10.52
N GLU A 216 6.95 -19.42 -11.13
CA GLU A 216 6.24 -20.58 -10.62
C GLU A 216 6.64 -20.92 -9.17
N LYS A 217 7.93 -20.75 -8.86
CA LYS A 217 8.45 -20.95 -7.52
C LYS A 217 7.84 -19.96 -6.51
N GLU A 218 7.85 -18.68 -6.84
CA GLU A 218 7.25 -17.64 -6.00
C GLU A 218 5.76 -17.88 -5.78
N LEU A 219 5.00 -18.23 -6.83
CA LEU A 219 3.59 -18.54 -6.75
C LEU A 219 3.32 -19.73 -5.81
N LYS A 220 4.09 -20.81 -5.90
CA LYS A 220 3.98 -21.98 -5.02
C LYS A 220 4.33 -21.67 -3.57
N GLU A 221 5.34 -20.86 -3.33
CA GLU A 221 5.81 -20.54 -1.97
C GLU A 221 4.93 -19.51 -1.26
N ARG A 222 4.46 -18.50 -1.99
CA ARG A 222 3.68 -17.39 -1.42
C ARG A 222 2.18 -17.65 -1.42
N HIS A 223 1.67 -18.26 -2.49
CA HIS A 223 0.25 -18.48 -2.74
C HIS A 223 -0.07 -19.94 -3.08
N PRO A 224 0.29 -20.91 -2.20
CA PRO A 224 0.16 -22.34 -2.49
C PRO A 224 -1.27 -22.76 -2.77
N ALA A 225 -2.27 -22.17 -2.10
CA ALA A 225 -3.68 -22.49 -2.36
C ALA A 225 -4.14 -21.96 -3.73
N GLU A 226 -3.69 -20.78 -4.15
CA GLU A 226 -3.94 -20.26 -5.52
C GLU A 226 -3.33 -21.18 -6.57
N TYR A 227 -2.05 -21.58 -6.38
CA TYR A 227 -1.39 -22.48 -7.32
C TYR A 227 -2.13 -23.82 -7.45
N GLU A 228 -2.48 -24.46 -6.32
CA GLU A 228 -3.22 -25.72 -6.30
C GLU A 228 -4.58 -25.61 -7.00
N ARG A 229 -5.29 -24.49 -6.78
CA ARG A 229 -6.59 -24.21 -7.41
C ARG A 229 -6.43 -24.02 -8.92
N MET A 230 -5.51 -23.16 -9.35
CA MET A 230 -5.24 -22.92 -10.78
C MET A 230 -4.80 -24.18 -11.52
N PHE A 231 -4.04 -25.04 -10.84
CA PHE A 231 -3.64 -26.35 -11.41
C PHE A 231 -4.84 -27.26 -11.61
N LYS A 232 -5.70 -27.40 -10.59
CA LYS A 232 -6.93 -28.24 -10.65
C LYS A 232 -7.93 -27.75 -11.69
N GLU A 233 -8.05 -26.44 -11.86
CA GLU A 233 -8.98 -25.79 -12.79
C GLU A 233 -8.40 -25.66 -14.21
N GLY A 234 -7.15 -26.10 -14.46
CA GLY A 234 -6.50 -25.98 -15.77
C GLY A 234 -6.15 -24.54 -16.17
N GLN A 235 -6.13 -23.60 -15.24
CA GLN A 235 -5.94 -22.16 -15.49
C GLN A 235 -4.46 -21.75 -15.59
N LEU A 236 -3.51 -22.60 -15.19
CA LEU A 236 -2.09 -22.27 -15.19
C LEU A 236 -1.58 -21.89 -16.59
N GLN A 237 -2.02 -22.63 -17.64
CA GLN A 237 -1.58 -22.31 -19.00
C GLN A 237 -2.09 -20.94 -19.47
N ALA A 238 -3.33 -20.58 -19.16
CA ALA A 238 -3.92 -19.30 -19.52
C ALA A 238 -3.26 -18.11 -18.79
N ALA A 239 -2.75 -18.34 -17.58
CA ALA A 239 -2.05 -17.33 -16.79
C ALA A 239 -0.55 -17.23 -17.11
N GLN A 240 0.01 -18.21 -17.84
CA GLN A 240 1.42 -18.24 -18.18
C GLN A 240 1.79 -17.06 -19.10
N THR A 241 2.95 -16.47 -18.86
CA THR A 241 3.46 -15.31 -19.61
C THR A 241 4.97 -15.40 -19.78
N GLY A 242 5.54 -14.57 -20.64
CA GLY A 242 6.99 -14.47 -20.80
C GLY A 242 7.69 -13.81 -19.61
N ALA A 243 9.01 -13.90 -19.57
CA ALA A 243 9.81 -13.21 -18.55
C ALA A 243 9.59 -11.69 -18.61
N PRO A 244 9.64 -10.97 -17.47
CA PRO A 244 9.55 -9.53 -17.47
C PRO A 244 10.79 -8.90 -18.11
N GLN A 245 10.61 -7.75 -18.75
CA GLN A 245 11.70 -7.00 -19.35
C GLN A 245 12.71 -6.56 -18.28
N GLN A 246 14.00 -6.62 -18.62
CA GLN A 246 15.09 -6.35 -17.67
C GLN A 246 15.04 -4.92 -17.12
N TRP A 247 14.69 -3.94 -17.96
CA TRP A 247 14.58 -2.56 -17.52
C TRP A 247 13.51 -2.34 -16.43
N LEU A 248 12.39 -3.10 -16.47
CA LEU A 248 11.36 -3.06 -15.43
C LEU A 248 11.89 -3.57 -14.09
N LYS A 249 12.74 -4.59 -14.11
CA LYS A 249 13.38 -5.10 -12.88
C LYS A 249 14.36 -4.07 -12.31
N ILE A 250 15.15 -3.43 -13.17
CA ILE A 250 16.09 -2.37 -12.75
C ILE A 250 15.31 -1.18 -12.20
N PHE A 251 14.32 -0.69 -12.94
CA PHE A 251 13.44 0.39 -12.51
C PHE A 251 12.80 0.10 -11.15
N GLY A 252 12.18 -1.09 -10.99
CA GLY A 252 11.55 -1.49 -9.74
C GLY A 252 12.53 -1.54 -8.57
N ARG A 253 13.77 -2.02 -8.79
CA ARG A 253 14.81 -2.01 -7.76
C ARG A 253 15.21 -0.59 -7.36
N VAL A 254 15.46 0.27 -8.33
CA VAL A 254 15.85 1.67 -8.06
C VAL A 254 14.75 2.41 -7.30
N VAL A 255 13.52 2.37 -7.83
CA VAL A 255 12.38 3.02 -7.17
C VAL A 255 12.15 2.44 -5.78
N GLY A 256 12.16 1.11 -5.64
CA GLY A 256 11.94 0.46 -4.36
C GLY A 256 13.01 0.82 -3.33
N VAL A 257 14.30 0.83 -3.70
CA VAL A 257 15.38 1.25 -2.79
C VAL A 257 15.18 2.71 -2.36
N VAL A 258 14.88 3.61 -3.30
CA VAL A 258 14.61 5.02 -2.99
C VAL A 258 13.44 5.16 -2.01
N VAL A 259 12.32 4.48 -2.30
CA VAL A 259 11.09 4.58 -1.46
C VAL A 259 11.30 3.97 -0.08
N ILE A 260 11.94 2.78 0.01
CA ILE A 260 12.23 2.14 1.31
C ILE A 260 13.19 2.99 2.14
N SER A 261 14.26 3.49 1.52
CA SER A 261 15.24 4.35 2.23
C SER A 261 14.61 5.66 2.70
N SER A 262 13.76 6.26 1.85
CA SER A 262 13.01 7.48 2.19
C SER A 262 12.05 7.24 3.36
N GLY A 263 11.31 6.12 3.33
CA GLY A 263 10.40 5.75 4.42
C GLY A 263 11.14 5.51 5.73
N PHE A 264 12.27 4.80 5.69
CA PHE A 264 13.12 4.60 6.87
C PHE A 264 13.66 5.93 7.43
N ALA A 265 14.17 6.81 6.55
CA ALA A 265 14.63 8.13 6.97
C ALA A 265 13.50 8.93 7.63
N LEU A 266 12.28 8.89 7.08
CA LEU A 266 11.13 9.58 7.66
C LEU A 266 10.75 9.02 9.03
N LEU A 267 10.80 7.70 9.24
CA LEU A 267 10.56 7.10 10.55
C LEU A 267 11.59 7.58 11.59
N VAL A 268 12.87 7.62 11.22
CA VAL A 268 13.95 8.11 12.11
C VAL A 268 13.75 9.59 12.44
N LEU A 269 13.47 10.44 11.45
CA LEU A 269 13.21 11.86 11.65
C LEU A 269 11.98 12.12 12.54
N THR A 270 10.93 11.31 12.35
CA THR A 270 9.72 11.37 13.17
C THR A 270 10.01 10.98 14.62
N LEU A 271 10.79 9.90 14.84
CA LEU A 271 11.23 9.53 16.18
C LEU A 271 12.07 10.64 16.83
N ALA A 272 13.05 11.18 16.11
CA ALA A 272 13.89 12.27 16.62
C ALA A 272 13.03 13.48 17.03
N ALA A 273 12.00 13.83 16.26
CA ALA A 273 11.11 14.94 16.56
C ALA A 273 10.38 14.81 17.91
N PHE A 274 10.07 13.58 18.36
CA PHE A 274 9.48 13.36 19.68
C PHE A 274 10.46 13.62 20.83
N PHE A 275 11.77 13.62 20.58
CA PHE A 275 12.79 13.91 21.58
C PHE A 275 13.26 15.37 21.55
N GLU A 276 13.12 16.08 20.41
CA GLU A 276 13.44 17.49 20.30
C GLU A 276 12.39 18.40 21.00
N GLY A 277 11.16 17.93 21.18
CA GLY A 277 10.06 18.69 21.78
C GLY A 277 9.99 18.63 23.31
N LYS A 278 11.02 18.08 23.96
CA LYS A 278 11.21 18.08 25.43
C LYS A 278 12.34 19.03 25.79
#